data_17bc7bc9d64950cc4f00ee55915c66c9
#
_entry.id   17bc7bc9d64950cc4f00ee55915c66c9
#
_cell.length_a   1.000
_cell.length_b   1.000
_cell.length_c   1.000
_cell.angle_alpha   90.00
_cell.angle_beta   90.00
_cell.angle_gamma   90.00
#
_symmetry.space_group_name_H-M   'P 1'
#
loop_
_entity.id
_entity.type
_entity.pdbx_description
1 polymer ?
#
loop_
_entity_poly.entity_id
_entity_poly.type
_entity_poly.pdbx_seq_one_letter_code
_entity_poly.pdbx_strand_id
1 'polypeptide(L)'
;MRLVLDILILIARLLIAIGDGVIFLASFIVTLPKHLRRRSEVTVYQIKKSKKYYLKRLKLVKLPKFPKISKPSTSLIRRKRGRPYIIPFYFKFKFFAIGTFVSFLFIFLPFLTFIFIQSLPDPRQLISQDIAQTTKIYDRDGRLLYQIYADQNRTMIPLSEIPDNLKKATIAFEDKNFYQTPGFDLMAILRSAISDLKGEPLQGGSTITQQLIKARLLSPERSIERKVKEVILSVWAGNIYSKNQILEMYLNQVPYGGTAWGIEAASQTYFGKHAKDLNLAESAFLAGLPQAPSIYSPYSGNPTRWKVRQREVLKRMIETRNISEEQAKEADREILTFKPPRNILHAPYFVMYVKDWLVQKYGINMVERGGLSVVTSIDLNTQGKAEDIVREEVENGGYLGIIMMGLREISM
;
A
#
# COMPACT_ATOMS: atom_id res chain seq x y z
N MET A 1 9.57 -22.79 -22.10
CA MET A 1 11.01 -23.17 -22.03
C MET A 1 11.83 -22.69 -23.24
N ARG A 2 11.43 -22.92 -24.51
CA ARG A 2 12.14 -22.38 -25.68
C ARG A 2 12.26 -20.87 -25.73
N LEU A 3 11.19 -20.13 -25.45
CA LEU A 3 11.17 -18.65 -25.45
C LEU A 3 12.18 -18.05 -24.43
N VAL A 4 12.29 -18.64 -23.25
CA VAL A 4 13.25 -18.21 -22.22
C VAL A 4 14.69 -18.46 -22.66
N LEU A 5 14.93 -19.58 -23.32
CA LEU A 5 16.26 -19.94 -23.87
C LEU A 5 16.66 -18.96 -24.98
N ASP A 6 15.75 -18.63 -25.89
CA ASP A 6 15.98 -17.68 -26.98
C ASP A 6 16.26 -16.26 -26.45
N ILE A 7 15.56 -15.82 -25.40
CA ILE A 7 15.81 -14.55 -24.71
C ILE A 7 17.20 -14.56 -24.05
N LEU A 8 17.57 -15.64 -23.36
CA LEU A 8 18.91 -15.77 -22.75
C LEU A 8 20.02 -15.76 -23.80
N ILE A 9 19.82 -16.40 -24.93
CA ILE A 9 20.77 -16.39 -26.05
C ILE A 9 20.86 -14.99 -26.67
N LEU A 10 19.75 -14.27 -26.80
CA LEU A 10 19.72 -12.89 -27.29
C LEU A 10 20.48 -11.97 -26.35
N ILE A 11 20.26 -12.08 -25.03
CA ILE A 11 20.97 -11.31 -24.00
C ILE A 11 22.46 -11.63 -24.04
N ALA A 12 22.86 -12.88 -24.11
CA ALA A 12 24.26 -13.25 -24.20
C ALA A 12 24.94 -12.68 -25.46
N ARG A 13 24.25 -12.67 -26.60
CA ARG A 13 24.74 -12.06 -27.85
C ARG A 13 24.86 -10.55 -27.73
N LEU A 14 23.91 -9.88 -27.06
CA LEU A 14 23.95 -8.44 -26.81
C LEU A 14 25.11 -8.08 -25.89
N LEU A 15 25.36 -8.85 -24.85
CA LEU A 15 26.48 -8.67 -23.91
C LEU A 15 27.83 -8.81 -24.60
N ILE A 16 27.97 -9.78 -25.50
CA ILE A 16 29.19 -9.96 -26.28
C ILE A 16 29.41 -8.76 -27.25
N ALA A 17 28.35 -8.29 -27.90
CA ALA A 17 28.44 -7.13 -28.81
C ALA A 17 28.79 -5.83 -28.10
N ILE A 18 28.27 -5.62 -26.87
CA ILE A 18 28.61 -4.46 -26.03
C ILE A 18 30.06 -4.58 -25.55
N GLY A 19 30.52 -5.76 -25.12
CA GLY A 19 31.90 -6.00 -24.72
C GLY A 19 32.88 -5.71 -25.84
N ASP A 20 32.59 -6.15 -27.05
CA ASP A 20 33.39 -5.87 -28.24
C ASP A 20 33.40 -4.36 -28.59
N GLY A 21 32.28 -3.66 -28.44
CA GLY A 21 32.17 -2.20 -28.62
C GLY A 21 32.99 -1.42 -27.58
N VAL A 22 32.96 -1.83 -26.32
CA VAL A 22 33.77 -1.21 -25.25
C VAL A 22 35.26 -1.43 -25.48
N ILE A 23 35.68 -2.64 -25.90
CA ILE A 23 37.07 -2.93 -26.26
C ILE A 23 37.51 -2.08 -27.45
N PHE A 24 36.66 -1.89 -28.45
CA PHE A 24 36.91 -1.02 -29.59
C PHE A 24 37.07 0.45 -29.17
N LEU A 25 36.18 0.97 -28.34
CA LEU A 25 36.25 2.36 -27.82
C LEU A 25 37.49 2.56 -26.93
N ALA A 26 37.77 1.61 -26.04
CA ALA A 26 38.97 1.65 -25.19
C ALA A 26 40.26 1.59 -25.99
N SER A 27 40.32 0.76 -27.02
CA SER A 27 41.47 0.71 -27.96
C SER A 27 41.62 2.02 -28.73
N PHE A 28 40.52 2.67 -29.13
CA PHE A 28 40.50 3.96 -29.80
C PHE A 28 40.97 5.07 -28.86
N ILE A 29 40.51 5.13 -27.63
CA ILE A 29 40.89 6.15 -26.60
C ILE A 29 42.37 6.00 -26.20
N VAL A 30 42.86 4.78 -26.04
CA VAL A 30 44.27 4.51 -25.65
C VAL A 30 45.22 4.79 -26.78
N THR A 31 44.78 4.72 -28.05
CA THR A 31 45.62 4.94 -29.22
C THR A 31 45.66 6.40 -29.69
N LEU A 32 44.67 7.23 -29.30
CA LEU A 32 44.57 8.62 -29.78
C LEU A 32 45.70 9.57 -29.36
N PRO A 33 46.31 9.55 -28.15
CA PRO A 33 47.30 10.58 -27.76
C PRO A 33 48.75 10.32 -28.13
N LYS A 34 49.18 9.11 -28.48
CA LYS A 34 50.61 8.82 -28.61
C LYS A 34 51.13 8.37 -29.97
N HIS A 35 50.31 8.12 -30.98
CA HIS A 35 50.76 7.55 -32.25
C HIS A 35 50.07 8.07 -33.51
N LEU A 36 50.02 9.37 -33.68
CA LEU A 36 49.61 9.97 -34.98
C LEU A 36 50.62 9.72 -36.11
N ARG A 37 51.69 8.95 -35.89
CA ARG A 37 52.71 8.80 -36.94
C ARG A 37 53.29 7.42 -37.25
N ARG A 38 52.90 6.26 -36.63
CA ARG A 38 53.64 5.02 -37.02
C ARG A 38 52.96 3.66 -36.86
N ARG A 39 51.64 3.48 -36.61
CA ARG A 39 51.08 2.16 -36.41
C ARG A 39 49.67 1.84 -36.97
N SER A 40 49.26 2.48 -38.03
CA SER A 40 47.94 2.23 -38.66
C SER A 40 47.80 0.89 -39.40
N GLU A 41 48.88 0.29 -39.83
CA GLU A 41 48.80 -0.89 -40.71
C GLU A 41 48.57 -2.23 -39.97
N VAL A 42 49.12 -2.42 -38.76
CA VAL A 42 49.00 -3.73 -38.05
C VAL A 42 47.64 -3.93 -37.41
N THR A 43 47.06 -2.83 -36.91
CA THR A 43 45.72 -2.90 -36.27
C THR A 43 44.63 -3.15 -37.31
N VAL A 44 44.73 -2.54 -38.49
CA VAL A 44 43.79 -2.76 -39.59
C VAL A 44 43.80 -4.21 -40.12
N TYR A 45 44.97 -4.86 -40.13
CA TYR A 45 45.07 -6.25 -40.53
C TYR A 45 44.42 -7.25 -39.54
N GLN A 46 44.59 -7.03 -38.25
CA GLN A 46 43.95 -7.84 -37.22
C GLN A 46 42.42 -7.69 -37.22
N ILE A 47 41.93 -6.44 -37.41
CA ILE A 47 40.52 -6.14 -37.53
C ILE A 47 39.91 -6.82 -38.79
N LYS A 48 40.63 -6.84 -39.92
CA LYS A 48 40.19 -7.55 -41.13
C LYS A 48 40.11 -9.05 -40.98
N LYS A 49 41.03 -9.64 -40.21
CA LYS A 49 41.07 -11.13 -39.99
C LYS A 49 39.95 -11.56 -39.02
N SER A 50 39.68 -10.81 -37.97
CA SER A 50 38.54 -11.08 -37.08
C SER A 50 37.19 -10.84 -37.79
N LYS A 51 37.05 -9.76 -38.56
CA LYS A 51 35.84 -9.48 -39.37
C LYS A 51 35.52 -10.60 -40.34
N LYS A 52 36.52 -11.21 -40.95
CA LYS A 52 36.33 -12.37 -41.89
C LYS A 52 35.86 -13.63 -41.16
N TYR A 53 36.28 -13.82 -39.90
CA TYR A 53 35.85 -14.93 -39.05
C TYR A 53 34.40 -14.78 -38.60
N TYR A 54 34.00 -13.58 -38.17
CA TYR A 54 32.63 -13.29 -37.71
C TYR A 54 31.61 -13.19 -38.83
N LEU A 55 31.96 -12.63 -40.01
CA LEU A 55 31.06 -12.55 -41.17
C LEU A 55 30.71 -13.91 -41.76
N LYS A 56 31.57 -14.94 -41.59
CA LYS A 56 31.27 -16.30 -42.02
C LYS A 56 30.21 -17.01 -41.17
N ARG A 57 29.99 -16.49 -39.93
CA ARG A 57 28.98 -17.01 -38.99
C ARG A 57 27.63 -16.24 -39.02
N LEU A 58 27.59 -15.04 -39.61
CA LEU A 58 26.39 -14.19 -39.71
C LEU A 58 25.81 -14.17 -41.13
N LYS A 59 25.33 -15.29 -41.66
CA LYS A 59 24.72 -15.40 -42.98
C LYS A 59 23.30 -14.79 -43.11
N LEU A 60 22.88 -13.83 -42.27
CA LEU A 60 21.47 -13.39 -42.24
C LEU A 60 21.21 -11.87 -42.20
N VAL A 61 22.20 -11.00 -42.47
CA VAL A 61 21.88 -9.56 -42.59
C VAL A 61 22.55 -8.97 -43.84
N LYS A 62 21.76 -8.59 -44.86
CA LYS A 62 22.23 -7.79 -45.99
C LYS A 62 22.54 -6.39 -45.54
N LEU A 63 23.83 -6.04 -45.46
CA LEU A 63 24.29 -4.65 -45.23
C LEU A 63 24.52 -3.89 -46.55
N PRO A 64 24.32 -2.58 -46.58
CA PRO A 64 24.52 -1.74 -47.78
C PRO A 64 25.98 -1.77 -48.27
N LYS A 65 26.17 -1.67 -49.61
CA LYS A 65 27.48 -1.72 -50.27
C LYS A 65 28.28 -0.45 -50.01
N PHE A 66 29.43 -0.55 -49.37
CA PHE A 66 30.39 0.54 -49.23
C PHE A 66 31.26 0.72 -50.51
N PRO A 67 31.74 1.93 -50.84
CA PRO A 67 32.52 2.18 -52.04
C PRO A 67 33.89 1.50 -52.03
N LYS A 68 34.36 1.08 -53.21
CA LYS A 68 35.63 0.37 -53.40
C LYS A 68 36.81 1.33 -53.17
N ILE A 69 37.65 1.06 -52.16
CA ILE A 69 38.93 1.75 -51.98
C ILE A 69 40.00 1.02 -52.82
N SER A 70 40.72 1.80 -53.67
CA SER A 70 41.79 1.32 -54.56
C SER A 70 42.98 0.70 -53.77
N LYS A 71 43.57 -0.34 -54.31
CA LYS A 71 44.70 -1.06 -53.71
C LYS A 71 45.97 -0.24 -53.77
N PRO A 72 46.72 -0.02 -52.68
CA PRO A 72 48.07 0.55 -52.76
C PRO A 72 49.07 -0.52 -53.24
N SER A 73 50.08 -0.11 -54.00
CA SER A 73 51.14 -0.91 -54.61
C SER A 73 52.00 -1.63 -53.55
N THR A 74 52.34 -2.89 -53.83
CA THR A 74 53.18 -3.75 -52.97
C THR A 74 54.63 -3.43 -53.18
N SER A 75 55.29 -2.76 -52.24
CA SER A 75 56.72 -2.81 -52.08
C SER A 75 57.04 -3.71 -50.85
N LEU A 76 57.92 -4.70 -51.12
CA LEU A 76 58.34 -5.67 -50.15
C LEU A 76 59.18 -5.11 -49.00
N ILE A 77 58.58 -4.81 -47.87
CA ILE A 77 59.27 -4.50 -46.62
C ILE A 77 59.33 -5.74 -45.76
N ARG A 78 60.54 -6.27 -45.56
CA ARG A 78 60.89 -7.43 -44.71
C ARG A 78 60.59 -7.12 -43.26
N ARG A 79 59.43 -7.57 -42.74
CA ARG A 79 58.99 -7.33 -41.36
C ARG A 79 59.74 -8.19 -40.37
N LYS A 80 60.45 -7.59 -39.39
CA LYS A 80 60.88 -8.26 -38.15
C LYS A 80 59.61 -8.70 -37.39
N ARG A 81 59.48 -10.00 -37.08
CA ARG A 81 58.44 -10.52 -36.21
C ARG A 81 58.58 -9.90 -34.81
N GLY A 82 57.77 -8.90 -34.54
CA GLY A 82 57.61 -8.38 -33.18
C GLY A 82 56.95 -9.42 -32.29
N ARG A 83 57.44 -9.58 -31.08
CA ARG A 83 56.84 -10.45 -30.08
C ARG A 83 55.34 -10.05 -29.90
N PRO A 84 54.41 -11.02 -29.77
CA PRO A 84 53.01 -10.70 -29.51
C PRO A 84 52.89 -9.89 -28.23
N TYR A 85 52.22 -8.74 -28.29
CA TYR A 85 51.97 -7.88 -27.15
C TYR A 85 50.99 -8.61 -26.20
N ILE A 86 51.53 -9.26 -25.15
CA ILE A 86 50.73 -9.93 -24.15
C ILE A 86 50.17 -8.86 -23.23
N ILE A 87 48.89 -8.58 -23.37
CA ILE A 87 48.16 -7.68 -22.46
C ILE A 87 48.21 -8.32 -21.06
N PRO A 88 48.78 -7.63 -20.04
CA PRO A 88 48.85 -8.17 -18.68
C PRO A 88 47.47 -8.61 -18.20
N PHE A 89 47.39 -9.72 -17.49
CA PHE A 89 46.13 -10.27 -16.94
C PHE A 89 45.32 -9.24 -16.16
N TYR A 90 45.99 -8.36 -15.41
CA TYR A 90 45.37 -7.24 -14.67
C TYR A 90 44.51 -6.32 -15.57
N PHE A 91 45.00 -5.97 -16.76
CA PHE A 91 44.22 -5.13 -17.68
C PHE A 91 43.00 -5.87 -18.22
N LYS A 92 43.11 -7.15 -18.54
CA LYS A 92 41.98 -7.99 -18.99
C LYS A 92 40.92 -8.07 -17.90
N PHE A 93 41.34 -8.31 -16.65
CA PHE A 93 40.44 -8.37 -15.49
C PHE A 93 39.75 -7.03 -15.23
N LYS A 94 40.49 -5.91 -15.28
CA LYS A 94 39.94 -4.57 -15.10
C LYS A 94 38.86 -4.25 -16.15
N PHE A 95 39.09 -4.52 -17.41
CA PHE A 95 38.11 -4.30 -18.47
C PHE A 95 36.92 -5.26 -18.36
N PHE A 96 37.12 -6.49 -17.98
CA PHE A 96 36.06 -7.43 -17.67
C PHE A 96 35.17 -6.92 -16.51
N ALA A 97 35.77 -6.48 -15.41
CA ALA A 97 35.05 -5.95 -14.26
C ALA A 97 34.23 -4.69 -14.61
N ILE A 98 34.83 -3.76 -15.38
CA ILE A 98 34.13 -2.57 -15.88
C ILE A 98 32.97 -2.97 -16.81
N GLY A 99 33.17 -3.88 -17.74
CA GLY A 99 32.14 -4.36 -18.66
C GLY A 99 30.98 -5.02 -17.92
N THR A 100 31.29 -5.85 -16.90
CA THR A 100 30.28 -6.49 -16.05
C THR A 100 29.51 -5.45 -15.24
N PHE A 101 30.19 -4.45 -14.67
CA PHE A 101 29.54 -3.37 -13.92
C PHE A 101 28.61 -2.53 -14.81
N VAL A 102 29.06 -2.16 -16.00
CA VAL A 102 28.25 -1.41 -16.98
C VAL A 102 27.05 -2.23 -17.42
N SER A 103 27.25 -3.53 -17.71
CA SER A 103 26.15 -4.45 -18.05
C SER A 103 25.15 -4.61 -16.91
N PHE A 104 25.62 -4.73 -15.69
CA PHE A 104 24.76 -4.76 -14.51
C PHE A 104 23.93 -3.48 -14.39
N LEU A 105 24.55 -2.30 -14.54
CA LEU A 105 23.88 -1.02 -14.39
C LEU A 105 22.84 -0.75 -15.49
N PHE A 106 23.16 -1.06 -16.74
CA PHE A 106 22.33 -0.68 -17.88
C PHE A 106 21.39 -1.77 -18.42
N ILE A 107 21.59 -3.01 -18.05
CA ILE A 107 20.76 -4.13 -18.52
C ILE A 107 20.07 -4.82 -17.34
N PHE A 108 20.85 -5.30 -16.38
CA PHE A 108 20.31 -6.12 -15.29
C PHE A 108 19.47 -5.29 -14.32
N LEU A 109 19.94 -4.11 -13.92
CA LEU A 109 19.22 -3.24 -13.00
C LEU A 109 17.90 -2.71 -13.60
N PRO A 110 17.83 -2.20 -14.84
CA PRO A 110 16.57 -1.84 -15.48
C PRO A 110 15.61 -3.04 -15.64
N PHE A 111 16.12 -4.22 -15.94
CA PHE A 111 15.31 -5.45 -16.03
C PHE A 111 14.69 -5.83 -14.68
N LEU A 112 15.47 -5.79 -13.60
CA LEU A 112 14.95 -6.02 -12.24
C LEU A 112 13.93 -4.95 -11.85
N THR A 113 14.21 -3.68 -12.17
CA THR A 113 13.28 -2.57 -11.92
C THR A 113 11.97 -2.76 -12.68
N PHE A 114 12.03 -3.22 -13.92
CA PHE A 114 10.84 -3.52 -14.72
C PHE A 114 10.00 -4.64 -14.09
N ILE A 115 10.62 -5.77 -13.69
CA ILE A 115 9.92 -6.86 -12.99
C ILE A 115 9.30 -6.36 -11.68
N PHE A 116 10.04 -5.56 -10.93
CA PHE A 116 9.57 -4.98 -9.67
C PHE A 116 8.35 -4.09 -9.89
N ILE A 117 8.38 -3.20 -10.89
CA ILE A 117 7.24 -2.33 -11.24
C ILE A 117 6.01 -3.17 -11.64
N GLN A 118 6.20 -4.24 -12.41
CA GLN A 118 5.12 -5.16 -12.80
C GLN A 118 4.50 -5.90 -11.59
N SER A 119 5.23 -6.04 -10.49
CA SER A 119 4.73 -6.65 -9.25
C SER A 119 3.92 -5.68 -8.36
N LEU A 120 3.84 -4.40 -8.72
CA LEU A 120 3.12 -3.41 -7.93
C LEU A 120 1.61 -3.51 -8.21
N PRO A 121 0.76 -3.50 -7.16
CA PRO A 121 -0.68 -3.37 -7.34
C PRO A 121 -1.03 -1.98 -7.92
N ASP A 122 -2.10 -1.92 -8.70
CA ASP A 122 -2.57 -0.64 -9.25
C ASP A 122 -3.22 0.21 -8.15
N PRO A 123 -2.73 1.46 -7.89
CA PRO A 123 -3.36 2.36 -6.93
C PRO A 123 -4.82 2.72 -7.22
N ARG A 124 -5.29 2.55 -8.46
CA ARG A 124 -6.70 2.75 -8.81
C ARG A 124 -7.65 1.84 -8.06
N GLN A 125 -7.15 0.70 -7.55
CA GLN A 125 -7.91 -0.22 -6.70
C GLN A 125 -8.29 0.39 -5.33
N LEU A 126 -7.74 1.54 -4.94
CA LEU A 126 -8.14 2.26 -3.72
C LEU A 126 -9.61 2.70 -3.75
N ILE A 127 -10.17 2.98 -4.92
CA ILE A 127 -11.59 3.35 -5.13
C ILE A 127 -12.43 2.15 -5.59
N SER A 128 -11.83 0.97 -5.82
CA SER A 128 -12.58 -0.17 -6.33
C SER A 128 -13.76 -0.51 -5.40
N GLN A 129 -14.88 -0.89 -6.01
CA GLN A 129 -16.15 -1.19 -5.35
C GLN A 129 -16.11 -2.39 -4.38
N ASP A 130 -14.97 -3.10 -4.30
CA ASP A 130 -14.77 -4.25 -3.41
C ASP A 130 -14.50 -3.88 -1.94
N ILE A 131 -14.74 -2.63 -1.55
CA ILE A 131 -14.65 -2.22 -0.15
C ILE A 131 -15.88 -2.77 0.57
N ALA A 132 -15.67 -3.82 1.37
CA ALA A 132 -16.74 -4.39 2.17
C ALA A 132 -17.38 -3.31 3.07
N GLN A 133 -18.68 -3.14 2.95
CA GLN A 133 -19.49 -2.24 3.77
C GLN A 133 -20.46 -3.05 4.61
N THR A 134 -20.78 -2.52 5.78
CA THR A 134 -21.74 -3.14 6.71
C THR A 134 -23.17 -2.99 6.23
N THR A 135 -23.87 -4.10 6.11
CA THR A 135 -25.34 -4.11 5.95
C THR A 135 -26.00 -3.78 7.28
N LYS A 136 -26.98 -2.90 7.25
CA LYS A 136 -27.71 -2.45 8.45
C LYS A 136 -29.20 -2.78 8.29
N ILE A 137 -29.77 -3.38 9.34
CA ILE A 137 -31.20 -3.67 9.44
C ILE A 137 -31.83 -2.71 10.43
N TYR A 138 -32.90 -2.06 10.04
CA TYR A 138 -33.63 -1.06 10.82
C TYR A 138 -35.08 -1.49 11.04
N ASP A 139 -35.70 -0.99 12.12
CA ASP A 139 -37.14 -1.05 12.30
C ASP A 139 -37.87 -0.06 11.37
N ARG A 140 -39.20 0.03 11.48
CA ARG A 140 -40.01 0.96 10.69
C ARG A 140 -39.69 2.44 10.95
N ASP A 141 -39.21 2.76 12.11
CA ASP A 141 -38.91 4.13 12.57
C ASP A 141 -37.44 4.52 12.34
N GLY A 142 -36.64 3.64 11.69
CA GLY A 142 -35.24 3.88 11.40
C GLY A 142 -34.29 3.57 12.56
N ARG A 143 -34.77 2.90 13.64
CA ARG A 143 -33.89 2.45 14.74
C ARG A 143 -33.14 1.20 14.33
N LEU A 144 -31.81 1.19 14.59
CA LEU A 144 -30.93 0.08 14.23
C LEU A 144 -31.27 -1.18 15.03
N LEU A 145 -31.59 -2.28 14.34
CA LEU A 145 -31.83 -3.59 14.92
C LEU A 145 -30.57 -4.45 14.93
N TYR A 146 -29.81 -4.46 13.84
CA TYR A 146 -28.63 -5.28 13.67
C TYR A 146 -27.70 -4.78 12.58
N GLN A 147 -26.42 -5.15 12.71
CA GLN A 147 -25.39 -4.89 11.71
C GLN A 147 -24.78 -6.20 11.24
N ILE A 148 -24.79 -6.44 9.92
CA ILE A 148 -24.19 -7.62 9.30
C ILE A 148 -22.91 -7.20 8.57
N TYR A 149 -21.79 -7.81 8.95
CA TYR A 149 -20.48 -7.63 8.31
C TYR A 149 -19.67 -8.92 8.45
N ALA A 150 -18.77 -9.20 7.50
CA ALA A 150 -17.91 -10.36 7.57
C ALA A 150 -16.86 -10.19 8.68
N ASP A 151 -15.90 -9.28 8.46
CA ASP A 151 -14.78 -9.03 9.39
C ASP A 151 -14.70 -7.58 9.87
N GLN A 152 -15.30 -6.64 9.11
CA GLN A 152 -15.11 -5.20 9.28
C GLN A 152 -16.44 -4.47 9.28
N ASN A 153 -16.77 -3.80 10.39
CA ASN A 153 -17.87 -2.86 10.44
C ASN A 153 -17.42 -1.55 9.78
N ARG A 154 -17.97 -1.23 8.61
CA ARG A 154 -17.59 -0.05 7.82
C ARG A 154 -18.80 0.62 7.20
N THR A 155 -18.83 1.94 7.32
CA THR A 155 -19.78 2.81 6.62
C THR A 155 -18.99 3.95 6.00
N MET A 156 -19.08 4.09 4.68
CA MET A 156 -18.41 5.16 3.94
C MET A 156 -19.24 6.44 4.02
N ILE A 157 -18.58 7.56 4.31
CA ILE A 157 -19.18 8.89 4.30
C ILE A 157 -18.32 9.85 3.47
N PRO A 158 -18.91 10.83 2.77
CA PRO A 158 -18.14 11.82 2.03
C PRO A 158 -17.35 12.74 2.97
N LEU A 159 -16.24 13.30 2.48
CA LEU A 159 -15.38 14.20 3.27
C LEU A 159 -16.12 15.43 3.81
N SER A 160 -17.18 15.85 3.13
CA SER A 160 -18.05 16.97 3.55
C SER A 160 -18.82 16.69 4.85
N GLU A 161 -19.09 15.43 5.15
CA GLU A 161 -19.76 15.01 6.40
C GLU A 161 -18.78 14.77 7.56
N ILE A 162 -17.48 14.83 7.30
CA ILE A 162 -16.45 14.67 8.32
C ILE A 162 -16.12 16.04 8.90
N PRO A 163 -16.18 16.23 10.25
CA PRO A 163 -15.91 17.51 10.89
C PRO A 163 -14.50 18.03 10.62
N ASP A 164 -14.35 19.34 10.49
CA ASP A 164 -13.05 19.96 10.27
C ASP A 164 -12.07 19.72 11.43
N ASN A 165 -12.57 19.66 12.66
CA ASN A 165 -11.75 19.32 13.82
C ASN A 165 -11.07 17.96 13.68
N LEU A 166 -11.80 16.97 13.16
CA LEU A 166 -11.25 15.63 12.94
C LEU A 166 -10.24 15.59 11.79
N LYS A 167 -10.54 16.24 10.67
CA LYS A 167 -9.60 16.38 9.54
C LYS A 167 -8.30 17.03 10.00
N LYS A 168 -8.39 18.15 10.70
CA LYS A 168 -7.24 18.89 11.26
C LYS A 168 -6.48 18.06 12.28
N ALA A 169 -7.17 17.38 13.20
CA ALA A 169 -6.55 16.52 14.21
C ALA A 169 -5.76 15.37 13.56
N THR A 170 -6.35 14.70 12.59
CA THR A 170 -5.70 13.61 11.85
C THR A 170 -4.45 14.11 11.11
N ILE A 171 -4.56 15.21 10.37
CA ILE A 171 -3.43 15.79 9.62
C ILE A 171 -2.32 16.26 10.56
N ALA A 172 -2.67 17.00 11.61
CA ALA A 172 -1.69 17.50 12.58
C ALA A 172 -0.91 16.38 13.26
N PHE A 173 -1.59 15.27 13.52
CA PHE A 173 -1.02 14.15 14.25
C PHE A 173 -0.25 13.17 13.38
N GLU A 174 -0.82 12.76 12.25
CA GLU A 174 -0.26 11.72 11.38
C GLU A 174 0.70 12.28 10.32
N ASP A 175 0.39 13.45 9.75
CA ASP A 175 1.13 14.01 8.61
C ASP A 175 0.94 15.53 8.51
N LYS A 176 1.64 16.28 9.33
CA LYS A 176 1.50 17.76 9.37
C LYS A 176 1.77 18.46 8.03
N ASN A 177 2.53 17.84 7.15
CA ASN A 177 2.88 18.35 5.82
C ASN A 177 2.01 17.74 4.70
N PHE A 178 0.92 17.08 5.02
CA PHE A 178 0.09 16.30 4.10
C PHE A 178 -0.22 17.02 2.79
N TYR A 179 -0.66 18.27 2.86
CA TYR A 179 -1.00 19.05 1.65
C TYR A 179 0.22 19.51 0.85
N GLN A 180 1.42 19.51 1.44
CA GLN A 180 2.64 20.05 0.85
C GLN A 180 3.51 18.96 0.19
N THR A 181 3.40 17.71 0.66
CA THR A 181 4.23 16.60 0.22
C THR A 181 3.60 15.84 -0.96
N PRO A 182 4.38 15.30 -1.92
CA PRO A 182 3.85 14.56 -3.07
C PRO A 182 3.39 13.12 -2.72
N GLY A 183 3.06 12.82 -1.47
CA GLY A 183 2.64 11.49 -1.00
C GLY A 183 3.66 10.79 -0.11
N PHE A 184 4.91 11.26 -0.04
CA PHE A 184 5.94 10.81 0.90
C PHE A 184 6.77 11.98 1.40
N ASP A 185 7.35 11.86 2.58
CA ASP A 185 8.28 12.83 3.17
C ASP A 185 9.66 12.17 3.29
N LEU A 186 10.58 12.51 2.35
CA LEU A 186 11.94 11.98 2.33
C LEU A 186 12.70 12.31 3.62
N MET A 187 12.51 13.53 4.14
CA MET A 187 13.18 13.95 5.38
C MET A 187 12.64 13.20 6.59
N ALA A 188 11.34 12.90 6.63
CA ALA A 188 10.76 12.06 7.67
C ALA A 188 11.29 10.62 7.59
N ILE A 189 11.42 10.06 6.39
CA ILE A 189 11.99 8.72 6.18
C ILE A 189 13.45 8.67 6.65
N LEU A 190 14.28 9.67 6.30
CA LEU A 190 15.67 9.75 6.73
C LEU A 190 15.79 9.91 8.25
N ARG A 191 14.97 10.78 8.86
CA ARG A 191 14.94 10.92 10.33
C ARG A 191 14.56 9.61 11.01
N SER A 192 13.53 8.92 10.52
CA SER A 192 13.09 7.62 11.05
C SER A 192 14.21 6.59 10.99
N ALA A 193 14.91 6.49 9.85
CA ALA A 193 16.02 5.57 9.67
C ALA A 193 17.20 5.88 10.63
N ILE A 194 17.49 7.17 10.87
CA ILE A 194 18.53 7.58 11.81
C ILE A 194 18.12 7.29 13.26
N SER A 195 16.85 7.52 13.62
CA SER A 195 16.31 7.21 14.96
C SER A 195 16.34 5.71 15.24
N ASP A 196 15.99 4.88 14.22
CA ASP A 196 16.09 3.41 14.33
C ASP A 196 17.54 2.94 14.61
N LEU A 197 18.52 3.55 13.93
CA LEU A 197 19.93 3.26 14.16
C LEU A 197 20.42 3.67 15.56
N LYS A 198 19.77 4.68 16.17
CA LYS A 198 20.09 5.16 17.53
C LYS A 198 19.30 4.44 18.62
N GLY A 199 18.36 3.55 18.27
CA GLY A 199 17.50 2.87 19.24
C GLY A 199 16.48 3.79 19.91
N GLU A 200 16.21 4.97 19.34
CA GLU A 200 15.21 5.89 19.83
C GLU A 200 13.79 5.43 19.41
N PRO A 201 12.75 5.67 20.23
CA PRO A 201 11.41 5.26 19.88
C PRO A 201 10.96 5.94 18.58
N LEU A 202 10.49 5.13 17.64
CA LEU A 202 9.98 5.51 16.31
C LEU A 202 8.98 6.66 16.41
N GLN A 203 9.39 7.88 16.09
CA GLN A 203 8.47 8.96 15.80
C GLN A 203 7.93 8.77 14.40
N GLY A 204 6.59 8.76 14.25
CA GLY A 204 5.87 8.44 13.01
C GLY A 204 6.43 9.16 11.76
N GLY A 205 7.13 8.40 10.93
CA GLY A 205 7.71 8.88 9.68
C GLY A 205 6.90 8.51 8.43
N SER A 206 5.74 7.86 8.59
CA SER A 206 4.89 7.47 7.47
C SER A 206 3.77 8.49 7.26
N THR A 207 3.58 8.93 6.01
CA THR A 207 2.50 9.87 5.64
C THR A 207 1.13 9.19 5.64
N ILE A 208 0.05 10.00 5.64
CA ILE A 208 -1.33 9.53 5.48
C ILE A 208 -1.46 8.66 4.20
N THR A 209 -0.86 9.10 3.10
CA THR A 209 -0.87 8.34 1.84
C THR A 209 -0.19 6.98 1.98
N GLN A 210 0.95 6.91 2.64
CA GLN A 210 1.66 5.65 2.90
C GLN A 210 0.86 4.71 3.79
N GLN A 211 0.21 5.24 4.82
CA GLN A 211 -0.64 4.43 5.71
C GLN A 211 -1.85 3.86 4.96
N LEU A 212 -2.50 4.65 4.10
CA LEU A 212 -3.60 4.20 3.25
C LEU A 212 -3.15 3.07 2.31
N ILE A 213 -2.04 3.27 1.59
CA ILE A 213 -1.46 2.25 0.69
C ILE A 213 -1.15 0.96 1.44
N LYS A 214 -0.49 1.08 2.61
CA LYS A 214 -0.18 -0.07 3.46
C LYS A 214 -1.43 -0.84 3.88
N ALA A 215 -2.47 -0.12 4.29
CA ALA A 215 -3.71 -0.74 4.79
C ALA A 215 -4.53 -1.44 3.70
N ARG A 216 -4.41 -0.98 2.42
CA ARG A 216 -5.30 -1.41 1.34
C ARG A 216 -4.65 -2.29 0.27
N LEU A 217 -3.39 -2.04 -0.05
CA LEU A 217 -2.74 -2.63 -1.22
C LEU A 217 -1.58 -3.55 -0.87
N LEU A 218 -1.09 -3.53 0.38
CA LEU A 218 0.10 -4.28 0.76
C LEU A 218 -0.21 -5.31 1.86
N SER A 219 0.58 -6.38 1.89
CA SER A 219 0.50 -7.39 2.94
C SER A 219 0.92 -6.82 4.30
N PRO A 220 0.40 -7.36 5.42
CA PRO A 220 0.74 -6.89 6.77
C PRO A 220 2.19 -7.20 7.18
N GLU A 221 2.90 -8.10 6.49
CA GLU A 221 4.27 -8.50 6.79
C GLU A 221 5.25 -7.33 6.72
N ARG A 222 6.13 -7.22 7.71
CA ARG A 222 7.14 -6.16 7.76
C ARG A 222 8.37 -6.57 6.95
N SER A 223 8.63 -5.90 5.82
CA SER A 223 9.81 -6.09 5.00
C SER A 223 10.30 -4.78 4.39
N ILE A 224 11.58 -4.73 4.03
CA ILE A 224 12.16 -3.59 3.30
C ILE A 224 11.49 -3.46 1.93
N GLU A 225 11.23 -4.59 1.26
CA GLU A 225 10.54 -4.61 -0.03
C GLU A 225 9.16 -3.94 0.05
N ARG A 226 8.36 -4.28 1.09
CA ARG A 226 7.08 -3.63 1.33
C ARG A 226 7.24 -2.13 1.51
N LYS A 227 8.26 -1.66 2.26
CA LYS A 227 8.47 -0.22 2.49
C LYS A 227 8.84 0.52 1.21
N VAL A 228 9.61 -0.11 0.31
CA VAL A 228 9.90 0.44 -1.02
C VAL A 228 8.63 0.52 -1.86
N LYS A 229 7.81 -0.56 -1.90
CA LYS A 229 6.52 -0.57 -2.59
C LYS A 229 5.59 0.52 -2.05
N GLU A 230 5.51 0.69 -0.73
CA GLU A 230 4.72 1.73 -0.05
C GLU A 230 5.08 3.13 -0.54
N VAL A 231 6.38 3.47 -0.60
CA VAL A 231 6.84 4.78 -1.08
C VAL A 231 6.48 5.01 -2.55
N ILE A 232 6.78 4.05 -3.42
CA ILE A 232 6.52 4.16 -4.86
C ILE A 232 5.02 4.31 -5.14
N LEU A 233 4.20 3.46 -4.51
CA LEU A 233 2.74 3.50 -4.66
C LEU A 233 2.14 4.78 -4.09
N SER A 234 2.73 5.36 -3.03
CA SER A 234 2.27 6.62 -2.45
C SER A 234 2.52 7.81 -3.37
N VAL A 235 3.66 7.84 -4.07
CA VAL A 235 3.92 8.83 -5.12
C VAL A 235 2.95 8.64 -6.28
N TRP A 236 2.74 7.41 -6.71
CA TRP A 236 1.83 7.10 -7.81
C TRP A 236 0.38 7.48 -7.47
N ALA A 237 -0.11 7.11 -6.28
CA ALA A 237 -1.43 7.52 -5.80
C ALA A 237 -1.57 9.05 -5.68
N GLY A 238 -0.54 9.77 -5.21
CA GLY A 238 -0.52 11.22 -5.13
C GLY A 238 -0.60 11.94 -6.48
N ASN A 239 -0.24 11.25 -7.58
CA ASN A 239 -0.42 11.77 -8.95
C ASN A 239 -1.80 11.45 -9.55
N ILE A 240 -2.49 10.43 -9.02
CA ILE A 240 -3.82 10.01 -9.51
C ILE A 240 -4.94 10.74 -8.75
N TYR A 241 -4.79 10.87 -7.43
CA TYR A 241 -5.82 11.36 -6.53
C TYR A 241 -5.47 12.71 -5.94
N SER A 242 -6.46 13.59 -5.81
CA SER A 242 -6.32 14.81 -5.04
C SER A 242 -6.09 14.50 -3.55
N LYS A 243 -5.50 15.44 -2.81
CA LYS A 243 -5.29 15.32 -1.37
C LYS A 243 -6.59 15.07 -0.59
N ASN A 244 -7.65 15.73 -0.98
CA ASN A 244 -8.97 15.54 -0.35
C ASN A 244 -9.52 14.12 -0.58
N GLN A 245 -9.36 13.57 -1.79
CA GLN A 245 -9.73 12.18 -2.07
C GLN A 245 -8.90 11.19 -1.26
N ILE A 246 -7.59 11.42 -1.12
CA ILE A 246 -6.72 10.57 -0.29
C ILE A 246 -7.14 10.65 1.19
N LEU A 247 -7.44 11.83 1.70
CA LEU A 247 -7.89 12.01 3.08
C LEU A 247 -9.25 11.33 3.32
N GLU A 248 -10.19 11.47 2.39
CA GLU A 248 -11.49 10.79 2.43
C GLU A 248 -11.33 9.27 2.48
N MET A 249 -10.53 8.73 1.56
CA MET A 249 -10.23 7.30 1.54
C MET A 249 -9.56 6.84 2.84
N TYR A 250 -8.61 7.61 3.37
CA TYR A 250 -7.92 7.30 4.62
C TYR A 250 -8.91 7.22 5.78
N LEU A 251 -9.68 8.28 6.02
CA LEU A 251 -10.63 8.36 7.13
C LEU A 251 -11.73 7.31 7.07
N ASN A 252 -12.08 6.84 5.87
CA ASN A 252 -13.07 5.79 5.66
C ASN A 252 -12.51 4.36 5.72
N GLN A 253 -11.18 4.18 5.68
CA GLN A 253 -10.60 2.85 5.43
C GLN A 253 -9.64 2.38 6.51
N VAL A 254 -9.13 3.27 7.36
CA VAL A 254 -8.20 2.86 8.42
C VAL A 254 -8.93 2.23 9.61
N PRO A 255 -8.26 1.29 10.34
CA PRO A 255 -8.84 0.69 11.52
C PRO A 255 -8.78 1.65 12.72
N TYR A 256 -9.87 1.71 13.47
CA TYR A 256 -9.98 2.48 14.73
C TYR A 256 -10.06 1.57 15.97
N GLY A 257 -10.01 0.26 15.79
CA GLY A 257 -10.04 -0.72 16.87
C GLY A 257 -11.23 -1.66 16.83
N GLY A 258 -11.03 -2.88 17.32
CA GLY A 258 -12.02 -3.94 17.19
C GLY A 258 -12.44 -4.15 15.74
N THR A 259 -13.74 -4.18 15.50
CA THR A 259 -14.31 -4.30 14.14
C THR A 259 -14.56 -2.95 13.47
N ALA A 260 -14.29 -1.81 14.12
CA ALA A 260 -14.56 -0.47 13.59
C ALA A 260 -13.51 -0.06 12.54
N TRP A 261 -13.91 -0.01 11.29
CA TRP A 261 -13.13 0.46 10.15
C TRP A 261 -13.77 1.70 9.54
N GLY A 262 -12.98 2.76 9.44
CA GLY A 262 -13.43 4.06 9.02
C GLY A 262 -14.10 4.85 10.15
N ILE A 263 -14.16 6.16 9.94
CA ILE A 263 -14.51 7.13 10.98
C ILE A 263 -15.97 7.09 11.42
N GLU A 264 -16.88 6.80 10.50
CA GLU A 264 -18.32 6.69 10.85
C GLU A 264 -18.55 5.48 11.76
N ALA A 265 -18.00 4.32 11.41
CA ALA A 265 -18.09 3.13 12.25
C ALA A 265 -17.41 3.33 13.62
N ALA A 266 -16.28 4.05 13.65
CA ALA A 266 -15.60 4.39 14.89
C ALA A 266 -16.44 5.32 15.77
N SER A 267 -17.02 6.39 15.20
CA SER A 267 -17.91 7.32 15.92
C SER A 267 -19.10 6.58 16.53
N GLN A 268 -19.75 5.72 15.75
CA GLN A 268 -20.85 4.90 16.24
C GLN A 268 -20.44 3.92 17.35
N THR A 269 -19.26 3.30 17.20
CA THR A 269 -18.75 2.31 18.15
C THR A 269 -18.39 2.95 19.48
N TYR A 270 -17.68 4.07 19.48
CA TYR A 270 -17.18 4.69 20.71
C TYR A 270 -18.19 5.64 21.34
N PHE A 271 -18.96 6.41 20.54
CA PHE A 271 -19.85 7.46 21.03
C PHE A 271 -21.31 7.23 20.68
N GLY A 272 -21.62 6.36 19.72
CA GLY A 272 -22.98 6.04 19.29
C GLY A 272 -23.69 7.19 18.57
N LYS A 273 -22.93 8.04 17.90
CA LYS A 273 -23.42 9.16 17.08
C LYS A 273 -22.72 9.20 15.72
N HIS A 274 -23.26 9.96 14.80
CA HIS A 274 -22.65 10.13 13.49
C HIS A 274 -21.33 10.91 13.59
N ALA A 275 -20.41 10.62 12.67
CA ALA A 275 -19.12 11.31 12.63
C ALA A 275 -19.25 12.83 12.51
N LYS A 276 -20.27 13.32 11.78
CA LYS A 276 -20.57 14.75 11.62
C LYS A 276 -20.84 15.48 12.94
N ASP A 277 -21.27 14.76 13.98
CA ASP A 277 -21.65 15.30 15.28
C ASP A 277 -20.50 15.26 16.31
N LEU A 278 -19.30 14.87 15.89
CA LEU A 278 -18.12 14.79 16.76
C LEU A 278 -17.63 16.21 17.11
N ASN A 279 -17.40 16.43 18.38
CA ASN A 279 -16.75 17.66 18.88
C ASN A 279 -15.21 17.56 18.83
N LEU A 280 -14.52 18.59 19.33
CA LEU A 280 -13.05 18.64 19.30
C LEU A 280 -12.39 17.54 20.14
N ALA A 281 -12.91 17.30 21.36
CA ALA A 281 -12.33 16.31 22.29
C ALA A 281 -12.45 14.88 21.73
N GLU A 282 -13.60 14.54 21.16
CA GLU A 282 -13.88 13.25 20.52
C GLU A 282 -13.09 13.09 19.22
N SER A 283 -12.98 14.16 18.42
CA SER A 283 -12.16 14.19 17.21
C SER A 283 -10.68 13.95 17.53
N ALA A 284 -10.16 14.57 18.56
CA ALA A 284 -8.78 14.36 19.00
C ALA A 284 -8.54 12.93 19.51
N PHE A 285 -9.52 12.36 20.23
CA PHE A 285 -9.45 10.96 20.65
C PHE A 285 -9.40 10.03 19.46
N LEU A 286 -10.34 10.14 18.52
CA LEU A 286 -10.39 9.24 17.35
C LEU A 286 -9.15 9.39 16.45
N ALA A 287 -8.66 10.62 16.22
CA ALA A 287 -7.45 10.83 15.43
C ALA A 287 -6.19 10.17 16.04
N GLY A 288 -6.18 9.91 17.34
CA GLY A 288 -5.08 9.23 18.02
C GLY A 288 -5.07 7.70 17.91
N LEU A 289 -6.16 7.07 17.46
CA LEU A 289 -6.32 5.61 17.49
C LEU A 289 -5.60 4.85 16.37
N PRO A 290 -5.58 5.30 15.08
CA PRO A 290 -5.18 4.45 13.95
C PRO A 290 -3.79 3.84 14.06
N GLN A 291 -2.86 4.49 14.71
CA GLN A 291 -1.48 4.01 14.87
C GLN A 291 -1.38 2.72 15.68
N ALA A 292 -2.15 2.60 16.76
CA ALA A 292 -2.15 1.42 17.64
C ALA A 292 -3.50 1.29 18.38
N PRO A 293 -4.58 0.95 17.67
CA PRO A 293 -5.93 0.93 18.24
C PRO A 293 -6.07 -0.03 19.44
N SER A 294 -5.39 -1.18 19.41
CA SER A 294 -5.40 -2.16 20.50
C SER A 294 -4.77 -1.64 21.79
N ILE A 295 -3.89 -0.62 21.70
CA ILE A 295 -3.21 -0.04 22.87
C ILE A 295 -3.99 1.16 23.40
N TYR A 296 -4.55 1.99 22.50
CA TYR A 296 -5.18 3.27 22.86
C TYR A 296 -6.70 3.23 22.93
N SER A 297 -7.34 2.09 22.66
CA SER A 297 -8.77 1.93 22.86
C SER A 297 -9.12 2.00 24.35
N PRO A 298 -10.22 2.67 24.74
CA PRO A 298 -10.72 2.67 26.12
C PRO A 298 -11.13 1.27 26.60
N TYR A 299 -11.30 0.31 25.69
CA TYR A 299 -11.62 -1.09 25.98
C TYR A 299 -10.36 -1.98 26.05
N SER A 300 -9.18 -1.40 25.96
CA SER A 300 -7.91 -2.12 26.13
C SER A 300 -7.62 -2.43 27.58
N GLY A 301 -6.62 -3.26 27.85
CA GLY A 301 -6.20 -3.62 29.22
C GLY A 301 -5.76 -2.43 30.10
N ASN A 302 -5.54 -1.24 29.52
CA ASN A 302 -5.27 -0.01 30.25
C ASN A 302 -6.20 1.11 29.76
N PRO A 303 -7.33 1.34 30.46
CA PRO A 303 -8.39 2.24 30.03
C PRO A 303 -8.03 3.75 30.10
N THR A 304 -6.83 4.11 30.55
CA THR A 304 -6.40 5.53 30.66
C THR A 304 -5.41 5.95 29.56
N ARG A 305 -4.83 5.02 28.82
CA ARG A 305 -3.83 5.33 27.77
C ARG A 305 -4.38 6.20 26.64
N TRP A 306 -5.66 6.08 26.33
CA TRP A 306 -6.30 6.93 25.34
C TRP A 306 -6.22 8.41 25.71
N LYS A 307 -6.30 8.76 26.99
CA LYS A 307 -6.26 10.15 27.45
C LYS A 307 -4.89 10.79 27.21
N VAL A 308 -3.81 10.04 27.47
CA VAL A 308 -2.45 10.50 27.13
C VAL A 308 -2.34 10.72 25.61
N ARG A 309 -2.89 9.80 24.82
CA ARG A 309 -2.85 9.90 23.36
C ARG A 309 -3.67 11.09 22.84
N GLN A 310 -4.85 11.33 23.39
CA GLN A 310 -5.67 12.51 23.07
C GLN A 310 -4.90 13.82 23.34
N ARG A 311 -4.20 13.92 24.47
CA ARG A 311 -3.35 15.07 24.79
C ARG A 311 -2.21 15.28 23.80
N GLU A 312 -1.60 14.20 23.32
CA GLU A 312 -0.58 14.28 22.27
C GLU A 312 -1.18 14.85 20.97
N VAL A 313 -2.37 14.42 20.58
CA VAL A 313 -3.08 14.97 19.41
C VAL A 313 -3.38 16.45 19.60
N LEU A 314 -3.98 16.84 20.73
CA LEU A 314 -4.29 18.25 21.03
C LEU A 314 -3.02 19.10 21.01
N LYS A 315 -1.91 18.63 21.60
CA LYS A 315 -0.61 19.30 21.54
C LYS A 315 -0.14 19.51 20.10
N ARG A 316 -0.25 18.49 19.23
CA ARG A 316 0.10 18.63 17.81
C ARG A 316 -0.80 19.62 17.09
N MET A 317 -2.09 19.69 17.43
CA MET A 317 -3.01 20.66 16.85
C MET A 317 -2.65 22.11 17.25
N ILE A 318 -2.14 22.35 18.48
CA ILE A 318 -1.59 23.64 18.90
C ILE A 318 -0.31 23.96 18.10
N GLU A 319 0.64 23.02 18.03
CA GLU A 319 1.91 23.19 17.29
C GLU A 319 1.68 23.54 15.82
N THR A 320 0.62 23.01 15.22
CA THR A 320 0.22 23.27 13.82
C THR A 320 -0.73 24.45 13.68
N ARG A 321 -1.03 25.17 14.76
CA ARG A 321 -1.93 26.35 14.81
C ARG A 321 -3.35 26.06 14.32
N ASN A 322 -3.82 24.83 14.51
CA ASN A 322 -5.19 24.45 14.17
C ASN A 322 -6.20 24.80 15.27
N ILE A 323 -5.74 24.89 16.52
CA ILE A 323 -6.53 25.28 17.69
C ILE A 323 -5.70 26.19 18.63
N SER A 324 -6.36 26.93 19.50
CA SER A 324 -5.69 27.66 20.56
C SER A 324 -5.38 26.80 21.79
N GLU A 325 -4.53 27.29 22.70
CA GLU A 325 -4.27 26.60 23.97
C GLU A 325 -5.52 26.48 24.85
N GLU A 326 -6.39 27.49 24.83
CA GLU A 326 -7.64 27.50 25.56
C GLU A 326 -8.57 26.39 25.05
N GLN A 327 -8.76 26.28 23.73
CA GLN A 327 -9.56 25.21 23.11
C GLN A 327 -9.01 23.82 23.45
N ALA A 328 -7.69 23.67 23.47
CA ALA A 328 -7.06 22.38 23.82
C ALA A 328 -7.29 22.03 25.29
N LYS A 329 -7.19 23.04 26.21
CA LYS A 329 -7.46 22.85 27.64
C LYS A 329 -8.93 22.51 27.91
N GLU A 330 -9.86 23.14 27.19
CA GLU A 330 -11.28 22.84 27.28
C GLU A 330 -11.55 21.39 26.81
N ALA A 331 -11.04 21.01 25.65
CA ALA A 331 -11.17 19.65 25.12
C ALA A 331 -10.49 18.57 26.00
N ASP A 332 -9.37 18.91 26.68
CA ASP A 332 -8.73 17.98 27.61
C ASP A 332 -9.54 17.81 28.91
N ARG A 333 -10.26 18.84 29.38
CA ARG A 333 -11.11 18.74 30.58
C ARG A 333 -12.41 18.00 30.33
N GLU A 334 -12.83 17.89 29.07
CA GLU A 334 -14.07 17.23 28.72
C GLU A 334 -14.01 15.73 29.08
N ILE A 335 -15.08 15.27 29.73
CA ILE A 335 -15.24 13.85 30.10
C ILE A 335 -15.91 13.13 28.93
N LEU A 336 -15.13 12.30 28.23
CA LEU A 336 -15.67 11.48 27.15
C LEU A 336 -16.46 10.30 27.72
N THR A 337 -17.70 10.16 27.28
CA THR A 337 -18.58 9.05 27.64
C THR A 337 -18.53 8.00 26.53
N PHE A 338 -17.85 6.89 26.79
CA PHE A 338 -17.76 5.79 25.84
C PHE A 338 -18.94 4.84 25.98
N LYS A 339 -19.52 4.44 24.86
CA LYS A 339 -20.51 3.35 24.84
C LYS A 339 -19.82 2.00 25.09
N PRO A 340 -20.39 1.14 25.95
CA PRO A 340 -19.87 -0.21 26.08
C PRO A 340 -19.94 -0.92 24.73
N PRO A 341 -18.96 -1.79 24.39
CA PRO A 341 -19.00 -2.59 23.18
C PRO A 341 -20.22 -3.51 23.26
N ARG A 342 -21.27 -3.17 22.55
CA ARG A 342 -22.49 -3.96 22.44
C ARG A 342 -22.63 -4.43 21.01
N ASN A 343 -22.76 -5.74 20.84
CA ASN A 343 -23.40 -6.26 19.64
C ASN A 343 -24.89 -5.91 19.76
N ILE A 344 -25.34 -4.87 19.06
CA ILE A 344 -26.76 -4.52 18.99
C ILE A 344 -27.45 -5.66 18.26
N LEU A 345 -28.27 -6.40 18.96
CA LEU A 345 -29.15 -7.43 18.38
C LEU A 345 -30.52 -7.28 19.05
N HIS A 346 -31.39 -6.52 18.43
CA HIS A 346 -32.79 -6.40 18.82
C HIS A 346 -33.63 -7.37 18.01
N ALA A 347 -34.67 -7.92 18.61
CA ALA A 347 -35.57 -8.90 17.98
C ALA A 347 -34.81 -10.04 17.26
N PRO A 348 -33.97 -10.84 17.98
CA PRO A 348 -32.97 -11.72 17.37
C PRO A 348 -33.57 -12.69 16.36
N TYR A 349 -34.69 -13.33 16.65
CA TYR A 349 -35.34 -14.28 15.73
C TYR A 349 -35.80 -13.61 14.44
N PHE A 350 -36.40 -12.42 14.55
CA PHE A 350 -36.85 -11.66 13.38
C PHE A 350 -35.68 -11.21 12.50
N VAL A 351 -34.63 -10.71 13.12
CA VAL A 351 -33.43 -10.25 12.42
C VAL A 351 -32.73 -11.39 11.70
N MET A 352 -32.61 -12.58 12.31
CA MET A 352 -32.04 -13.75 11.66
C MET A 352 -32.90 -14.21 10.49
N TYR A 353 -34.24 -14.22 10.63
CA TYR A 353 -35.15 -14.48 9.52
C TYR A 353 -34.93 -13.51 8.35
N VAL A 354 -34.84 -12.20 8.63
CA VAL A 354 -34.57 -11.19 7.61
C VAL A 354 -33.19 -11.41 6.97
N LYS A 355 -32.16 -11.73 7.75
CA LYS A 355 -30.81 -12.05 7.23
C LYS A 355 -30.88 -13.23 6.27
N ASP A 356 -31.51 -14.32 6.65
CA ASP A 356 -31.62 -15.53 5.83
C ASP A 356 -32.39 -15.25 4.53
N TRP A 357 -33.47 -14.48 4.59
CA TRP A 357 -34.20 -14.05 3.42
C TRP A 357 -33.34 -13.19 2.48
N LEU A 358 -32.55 -12.25 3.02
CA LEU A 358 -31.62 -11.43 2.25
C LEU A 358 -30.54 -12.28 1.58
N VAL A 359 -29.99 -13.27 2.29
CA VAL A 359 -28.97 -14.19 1.76
C VAL A 359 -29.54 -15.02 0.61
N GLN A 360 -30.77 -15.53 0.74
CA GLN A 360 -31.44 -16.27 -0.34
C GLN A 360 -31.70 -15.39 -1.57
N LYS A 361 -32.03 -14.12 -1.37
CA LYS A 361 -32.38 -13.21 -2.46
C LYS A 361 -31.18 -12.56 -3.14
N TYR A 362 -30.15 -12.18 -2.41
CA TYR A 362 -29.02 -11.38 -2.90
C TYR A 362 -27.67 -12.09 -2.81
N GLY A 363 -27.61 -13.24 -2.16
CA GLY A 363 -26.37 -13.96 -1.88
C GLY A 363 -25.60 -13.43 -0.68
N ILE A 364 -24.81 -14.31 -0.05
CA ILE A 364 -24.05 -14.01 1.19
C ILE A 364 -23.09 -12.84 1.01
N ASN A 365 -22.38 -12.76 -0.12
CA ASN A 365 -21.41 -11.70 -0.38
C ASN A 365 -22.06 -10.30 -0.40
N MET A 366 -23.24 -10.17 -1.01
CA MET A 366 -23.98 -8.90 -1.03
C MET A 366 -24.45 -8.53 0.38
N VAL A 367 -24.91 -9.49 1.16
CA VAL A 367 -25.42 -9.25 2.52
C VAL A 367 -24.30 -8.90 3.50
N GLU A 368 -23.12 -9.52 3.40
CA GLU A 368 -22.02 -9.28 4.34
C GLU A 368 -21.08 -8.14 3.92
N ARG A 369 -21.05 -7.79 2.62
CA ARG A 369 -20.07 -6.84 2.07
C ARG A 369 -20.68 -5.70 1.25
N GLY A 370 -21.96 -5.84 0.84
CA GLY A 370 -22.60 -4.90 -0.08
C GLY A 370 -23.12 -3.63 0.56
N GLY A 371 -23.15 -3.52 1.88
CA GLY A 371 -23.58 -2.30 2.59
C GLY A 371 -25.08 -2.01 2.43
N LEU A 372 -25.92 -3.03 2.43
CA LEU A 372 -27.35 -2.85 2.28
C LEU A 372 -27.94 -2.06 3.45
N SER A 373 -28.88 -1.15 3.16
CA SER A 373 -29.72 -0.50 4.15
C SER A 373 -31.12 -1.09 4.06
N VAL A 374 -31.51 -1.87 5.08
CA VAL A 374 -32.75 -2.65 5.09
C VAL A 374 -33.70 -2.09 6.13
N VAL A 375 -34.75 -1.42 5.71
CA VAL A 375 -35.83 -0.97 6.60
C VAL A 375 -36.90 -2.06 6.63
N THR A 376 -37.23 -2.53 7.82
CA THR A 376 -38.24 -3.57 8.04
C THR A 376 -39.58 -2.96 8.47
N SER A 377 -40.63 -3.76 8.49
CA SER A 377 -41.95 -3.35 8.99
C SER A 377 -42.09 -3.51 10.51
N ILE A 378 -41.11 -4.08 11.22
CA ILE A 378 -41.23 -4.32 12.65
C ILE A 378 -41.25 -3.02 13.42
N ASP A 379 -42.06 -2.96 14.47
CA ASP A 379 -42.06 -1.91 15.49
C ASP A 379 -41.32 -2.40 16.72
N LEU A 380 -40.19 -1.82 17.03
CA LEU A 380 -39.33 -2.29 18.14
C LEU A 380 -40.00 -2.14 19.52
N ASN A 381 -40.88 -1.16 19.69
CA ASN A 381 -41.60 -0.97 20.96
C ASN A 381 -42.67 -2.07 21.14
N THR A 382 -43.40 -2.39 20.07
CA THR A 382 -44.42 -3.46 20.08
C THR A 382 -43.74 -4.82 20.27
N GLN A 383 -42.61 -5.05 19.57
CA GLN A 383 -41.82 -6.24 19.73
C GLN A 383 -41.31 -6.43 21.17
N GLY A 384 -40.75 -5.37 21.78
CA GLY A 384 -40.28 -5.43 23.16
C GLY A 384 -41.40 -5.78 24.14
N LYS A 385 -42.59 -5.20 24.02
CA LYS A 385 -43.74 -5.54 24.83
C LYS A 385 -44.17 -7.02 24.66
N ALA A 386 -44.13 -7.49 23.39
CA ALA A 386 -44.45 -8.91 23.14
C ALA A 386 -43.43 -9.85 23.77
N GLU A 387 -42.14 -9.51 23.69
CA GLU A 387 -41.06 -10.30 24.30
C GLU A 387 -41.19 -10.32 25.83
N ASP A 388 -41.55 -9.19 26.46
CA ASP A 388 -41.75 -9.09 27.91
C ASP A 388 -42.94 -9.94 28.38
N ILE A 389 -44.07 -9.90 27.66
CA ILE A 389 -45.25 -10.72 27.93
C ILE A 389 -44.89 -12.23 27.86
N VAL A 390 -44.21 -12.63 26.79
CA VAL A 390 -43.79 -14.03 26.61
C VAL A 390 -42.83 -14.45 27.72
N ARG A 391 -41.89 -13.59 28.10
CA ARG A 391 -40.96 -13.86 29.19
C ARG A 391 -41.70 -14.04 30.53
N GLU A 392 -42.61 -13.15 30.84
CA GLU A 392 -43.42 -13.18 32.05
C GLU A 392 -44.26 -14.47 32.16
N GLU A 393 -44.91 -14.86 31.04
CA GLU A 393 -45.69 -16.11 30.99
C GLU A 393 -44.81 -17.34 31.12
N VAL A 394 -43.62 -17.36 30.52
CA VAL A 394 -42.64 -18.46 30.64
C VAL A 394 -42.14 -18.56 32.10
N GLU A 395 -41.77 -17.42 32.72
CA GLU A 395 -41.28 -17.40 34.11
C GLU A 395 -42.36 -17.77 35.10
N ASN A 396 -43.61 -17.43 34.85
CA ASN A 396 -44.76 -17.81 35.68
C ASN A 396 -45.20 -19.29 35.51
N GLY A 397 -44.50 -20.06 34.69
CA GLY A 397 -44.70 -21.51 34.56
C GLY A 397 -45.88 -21.94 33.67
N GLY A 398 -46.56 -20.97 32.99
CA GLY A 398 -47.77 -21.26 32.23
C GLY A 398 -47.57 -22.12 30.97
N TYR A 399 -46.39 -22.14 30.36
CA TYR A 399 -46.11 -22.84 29.10
C TYR A 399 -44.86 -23.75 29.12
N LEU A 400 -44.10 -23.80 30.22
CA LEU A 400 -42.86 -24.59 30.27
C LEU A 400 -43.09 -26.09 30.02
N GLY A 401 -44.27 -26.63 30.41
CA GLY A 401 -44.65 -28.01 30.17
C GLY A 401 -44.85 -28.36 28.68
N ILE A 402 -45.40 -27.45 27.91
CA ILE A 402 -45.74 -27.69 26.48
C ILE A 402 -44.50 -27.55 25.60
N ILE A 403 -43.66 -26.54 25.85
CA ILE A 403 -42.43 -26.31 25.05
C ILE A 403 -41.38 -27.41 25.34
N MET A 404 -41.24 -27.86 26.58
CA MET A 404 -40.32 -28.95 26.92
C MET A 404 -40.81 -30.31 26.41
N MET A 405 -42.12 -30.56 26.29
CA MET A 405 -42.66 -31.73 25.59
C MET A 405 -42.40 -31.69 24.10
N GLY A 406 -42.62 -30.54 23.43
CA GLY A 406 -42.38 -30.39 21.98
C GLY A 406 -40.91 -30.51 21.59
N LEU A 407 -39.97 -30.07 22.43
CA LEU A 407 -38.53 -30.25 22.19
C LEU A 407 -38.04 -31.68 22.42
N ARG A 408 -38.74 -32.48 23.26
CA ARG A 408 -38.45 -33.91 23.44
C ARG A 408 -38.88 -34.78 22.27
N GLU A 409 -39.98 -34.43 21.59
CA GLU A 409 -40.45 -35.15 20.40
C GLU A 409 -39.61 -34.86 19.12
N ILE A 410 -38.89 -33.74 19.07
CA ILE A 410 -38.02 -33.40 17.95
C ILE A 410 -36.60 -34.02 18.10
N SER A 411 -36.29 -34.58 19.29
CA SER A 411 -34.98 -35.20 19.57
C SER A 411 -35.01 -36.75 19.59
N MET A 412 -36.11 -37.37 19.19
CA MET A 412 -36.24 -38.78 18.85
C MET A 412 -36.42 -38.91 17.31
#